data_e4f639461bbdd1da6b486a46aeaeb7ae
#
_entry.id   e4f639461bbdd1da6b486a46aeaeb7ae
#
_cell.length_a   1.000
_cell.length_b   1.000
_cell.length_c   1.000
_cell.angle_alpha   90.00
_cell.angle_beta   90.00
_cell.angle_gamma   90.00
#
_symmetry.space_group_name_H-M   'P 1'
#
loop_
_entity.id
_entity.type
_entity.pdbx_description
1 polymer ?
#
loop_
_entity_poly.entity_id
_entity_poly.type
_entity_poly.pdbx_seq_one_letter_code
_entity_poly.pdbx_strand_id
1 'polypeptide(L)' 'MSEIACIELSSVPAPLIDSAARRLDGASGDRLIAFSGCPMVGREVDGGEIEFSFPRTIEIRESLIDWMLYWGIPFRVMP' A
#
# COMPACT_ATOMS: atom_id res chain seq x y z
N MET A 1 -13.21 -10.09 10.50
CA MET A 1 -12.92 -8.67 10.25
C MET A 1 -11.59 -8.54 9.52
N SER A 2 -11.55 -7.69 8.51
CA SER A 2 -10.31 -7.44 7.79
C SER A 2 -9.65 -6.19 8.34
N GLU A 3 -8.34 -6.24 8.49
CA GLU A 3 -7.54 -5.10 8.89
C GLU A 3 -6.98 -4.40 7.65
N ILE A 4 -6.76 -3.11 7.77
CA ILE A 4 -6.22 -2.29 6.68
C ILE A 4 -4.97 -1.59 7.20
N ALA A 5 -3.89 -1.69 6.44
CA ALA A 5 -2.72 -0.86 6.66
C ALA A 5 -2.83 0.39 5.80
N CYS A 6 -2.66 1.54 6.41
CA CYS A 6 -2.80 2.82 5.72
C CYS A 6 -1.49 3.59 5.79
N ILE A 7 -1.04 4.11 4.65
CA ILE A 7 0.13 4.98 4.56
C ILE A 7 -0.24 6.27 3.86
N GLU A 8 0.55 7.32 4.08
CA GLU A 8 0.38 8.58 3.38
C GLU A 8 1.29 8.63 2.16
N LEU A 9 0.75 9.03 1.02
CA LEU A 9 1.51 9.16 -0.21
C LEU A 9 2.71 10.11 -0.03
N SER A 10 2.54 11.17 0.75
CA SER A 10 3.60 12.13 1.02
C SER A 10 4.78 11.53 1.81
N SER A 11 4.57 10.40 2.47
CA SER A 11 5.63 9.71 3.22
C SER A 11 6.37 8.67 2.38
N VAL A 12 5.93 8.43 1.15
CA VAL A 12 6.57 7.45 0.28
C VAL A 12 7.77 8.10 -0.42
N PRO A 13 8.97 7.47 -0.39
CA PRO A 13 10.15 8.03 -1.06
C PRO A 13 9.92 8.24 -2.56
N ALA A 14 10.46 9.33 -3.10
CA ALA A 14 10.28 9.69 -4.49
C ALA A 14 10.62 8.57 -5.49
N PRO A 15 11.71 7.81 -5.32
CA PRO A 15 12.01 6.72 -6.27
C PRO A 15 10.89 5.67 -6.36
N LEU A 16 10.19 5.40 -5.27
CA LEU A 16 9.06 4.48 -5.28
C LEU A 16 7.85 5.06 -6.01
N ILE A 17 7.62 6.35 -5.83
CA ILE A 17 6.54 7.06 -6.54
C ILE A 17 6.82 7.06 -8.04
N ASP A 18 8.05 7.39 -8.42
CA ASP A 18 8.43 7.51 -9.82
C ASP A 18 8.33 6.19 -10.58
N SER A 19 8.59 5.07 -9.90
CA SER A 19 8.54 3.74 -10.51
C SER A 19 7.21 3.01 -10.31
N ALA A 20 6.27 3.61 -9.59
CA ALA A 20 4.99 2.98 -9.30
C ALA A 20 4.14 2.80 -10.55
N ALA A 21 3.47 1.66 -10.64
CA ALA A 21 2.49 1.41 -11.68
C ALA A 21 1.09 1.72 -11.15
N ARG A 22 0.32 2.50 -11.90
CA ARG A 22 -1.04 2.90 -11.53
C ARG A 22 -2.04 2.42 -12.56
N ARG A 23 -3.22 2.02 -12.08
CA ARG A 23 -4.31 1.62 -12.96
C ARG A 23 -5.65 1.81 -12.26
N LEU A 24 -6.73 1.83 -13.05
CA LEU A 24 -8.09 1.79 -12.51
C LEU A 24 -8.57 0.35 -12.52
N ASP A 25 -9.22 -0.06 -11.43
CA ASP A 25 -9.91 -1.33 -11.39
C ASP A 25 -11.24 -1.18 -12.15
N GLY A 26 -11.41 -1.95 -13.23
CA GLY A 26 -12.59 -1.85 -14.06
C GLY A 26 -13.87 -2.28 -13.36
N ALA A 27 -13.78 -3.11 -12.32
CA ALA A 27 -14.96 -3.59 -11.59
C ALA A 27 -15.44 -2.61 -10.52
N SER A 28 -14.51 -2.01 -9.77
CA SER A 28 -14.84 -1.15 -8.62
C SER A 28 -14.64 0.34 -8.91
N GLY A 29 -13.86 0.68 -9.91
CA GLY A 29 -13.46 2.06 -10.16
C GLY A 29 -12.35 2.56 -9.23
N ASP A 30 -11.79 1.69 -8.40
CA ASP A 30 -10.72 2.07 -7.50
C ASP A 30 -9.42 2.37 -8.25
N ARG A 31 -8.68 3.34 -7.74
CA ARG A 31 -7.35 3.65 -8.24
C ARG A 31 -6.34 2.78 -7.51
N LEU A 32 -5.67 1.90 -8.26
CA LEU A 32 -4.69 0.97 -7.71
C LEU A 32 -3.29 1.47 -7.98
N ILE A 33 -2.39 1.21 -7.05
CA ILE A 33 -0.98 1.56 -7.18
C ILE A 33 -0.11 0.39 -6.72
N ALA A 34 0.88 0.05 -7.54
CA ALA A 34 1.84 -1.01 -7.23
C ALA A 34 3.23 -0.39 -7.11
N PHE A 35 3.83 -0.52 -5.94
CA PHE A 35 5.19 -0.04 -5.70
C PHE A 35 6.21 -1.14 -5.96
N SER A 36 7.39 -0.75 -6.42
CA SER A 36 8.48 -1.67 -6.66
C SER A 36 8.86 -2.42 -5.37
N GLY A 37 8.93 -3.74 -5.44
CA GLY A 37 9.29 -4.58 -4.31
C GLY A 37 8.19 -4.77 -3.26
N CYS A 38 7.07 -4.09 -3.40
CA CYS A 38 5.95 -4.24 -2.48
C CYS A 38 5.18 -5.53 -2.81
N PRO A 39 4.87 -6.37 -1.81
CA PRO A 39 4.18 -7.64 -2.07
C PRO A 39 2.70 -7.48 -2.39
N MET A 40 2.13 -6.29 -2.23
CA MET A 40 0.71 -6.06 -2.42
C MET A 40 0.45 -4.80 -3.24
N VAL A 41 -0.70 -4.78 -3.91
CA VAL A 41 -1.19 -3.59 -4.60
C VAL A 41 -1.99 -2.75 -3.59
N GLY A 42 -1.72 -1.47 -3.55
CA GLY A 42 -2.45 -0.53 -2.71
C GLY A 42 -3.60 0.13 -3.46
N ARG A 43 -4.51 0.71 -2.71
CA ARG A 43 -5.64 1.47 -3.25
C ARG A 43 -5.49 2.93 -2.82
N GLU A 44 -5.45 3.84 -3.79
CA GLU A 44 -5.40 5.27 -3.49
C GLU A 44 -6.78 5.75 -3.08
N VAL A 45 -6.87 6.37 -1.92
CA VAL A 45 -8.11 6.94 -1.41
C VAL A 45 -7.96 8.45 -1.27
N ASP A 46 -9.07 9.13 -1.05
CA ASP A 46 -9.07 10.58 -0.93
C ASP A 46 -8.19 11.04 0.25
N GLY A 47 -7.61 12.23 0.12
CA GLY A 47 -6.74 12.77 1.14
C GLY A 47 -5.28 12.37 1.02
N GLY A 48 -4.90 11.74 -0.10
CA GLY A 48 -3.51 11.35 -0.35
C GLY A 48 -3.06 10.14 0.45
N GLU A 49 -4.00 9.26 0.81
CA GLU A 49 -3.69 8.04 1.55
C GLU A 49 -3.75 6.83 0.63
N ILE A 50 -3.02 5.79 1.01
CA ILE A 50 -3.01 4.51 0.32
C ILE A 50 -3.35 3.43 1.32
N GLU A 51 -4.32 2.58 0.98
CA GLU A 51 -4.76 1.48 1.81
C GLU A 51 -4.32 0.15 1.24
N PHE A 52 -3.81 -0.71 2.12
CA PHE A 52 -3.51 -2.10 1.80
C PHE A 52 -4.38 -3.00 2.66
N SER A 53 -5.15 -3.88 2.05
CA SER A 53 -5.91 -4.88 2.79
C SER A 53 -4.95 -5.93 3.32
N PHE A 54 -4.84 -6.04 4.65
CA PHE A 54 -3.93 -7.03 5.24
C PHE A 54 -4.38 -8.44 4.87
N PRO A 55 -3.52 -9.24 4.27
CA PRO A 55 -3.85 -10.61 3.94
C PRO A 55 -3.88 -11.47 5.19
N ARG A 56 -4.58 -12.60 5.10
CA ARG A 56 -4.59 -13.59 6.19
C ARG A 56 -3.28 -14.35 6.27
N THR A 57 -2.55 -14.43 5.15
CA THR A 57 -1.27 -15.12 5.09
C THR A 57 -0.22 -14.32 5.84
N ILE A 58 0.34 -14.92 6.88
CA ILE A 58 1.31 -14.25 7.76
C ILE A 58 2.55 -13.81 6.98
N GLU A 59 3.04 -14.65 6.08
CA GLU A 59 4.24 -14.36 5.30
C GLU A 59 4.09 -13.10 4.45
N ILE A 60 2.94 -12.92 3.82
CA ILE A 60 2.69 -11.73 2.99
C ILE A 60 2.52 -10.50 3.88
N ARG A 61 1.83 -10.66 5.01
CA ARG A 61 1.67 -9.58 5.99
C ARG A 61 3.02 -9.09 6.50
N GLU A 62 3.90 -10.03 6.88
CA GLU A 62 5.23 -9.69 7.34
C GLU A 62 6.08 -9.04 6.26
N SER A 63 5.97 -9.52 5.02
CA SER A 63 6.68 -8.94 3.88
C SER A 63 6.23 -7.50 3.62
N LEU A 64 4.95 -7.21 3.76
CA LEU A 64 4.44 -5.84 3.60
C LEU A 64 5.01 -4.93 4.69
N ILE A 65 5.00 -5.38 5.94
CA ILE A 65 5.54 -4.61 7.05
C ILE A 65 7.04 -4.39 6.86
N ASP A 66 7.77 -5.43 6.48
CA ASP A 66 9.21 -5.34 6.24
C ASP A 66 9.52 -4.34 5.12
N TRP A 67 8.71 -4.33 4.07
CA TRP A 67 8.86 -3.37 2.98
C TRP A 67 8.69 -1.93 3.47
N MET A 68 7.67 -1.67 4.30
CA MET A 68 7.45 -0.35 4.87
C MET A 68 8.60 0.07 5.79
N LEU A 69 9.08 -0.85 6.63
CA LEU A 69 10.20 -0.58 7.54
C LEU A 69 11.49 -0.31 6.77
N TYR A 70 11.74 -1.08 5.72
CA TYR A 70 12.93 -0.90 4.88
C TYR A 70 12.99 0.51 4.29
N TRP A 71 11.84 1.01 3.82
CA TRP A 71 11.78 2.32 3.20
C TRP A 71 11.49 3.46 4.18
N GLY A 72 11.32 3.14 5.47
CA GLY A 72 11.03 4.15 6.48
C GLY A 72 9.67 4.80 6.33
N ILE A 73 8.68 4.06 5.84
CA ILE A 73 7.33 4.57 5.61
C ILE A 73 6.48 4.35 6.86
N PRO A 74 5.99 5.41 7.52
CA PRO A 74 5.07 5.24 8.64
C PRO A 74 3.74 4.66 8.17
N PHE A 75 3.15 3.79 8.96
CA PHE A 75 1.86 3.19 8.63
C PHE A 75 0.98 3.05 9.86
N ARG A 76 -0.33 2.99 9.62
CA ARG A 76 -1.34 2.74 10.65
C ARG A 76 -2.07 1.47 10.28
N VAL A 77 -2.43 0.69 11.29
CA VAL A 77 -3.28 -0.49 11.09
C VAL A 77 -4.65 -0.17 11.67
N MET A 78 -5.66 -0.30 10.84
CA MET A 78 -7.05 -0.02 11.22
C MET A 78 -7.88 -1.29 11.09
N PRO A 79 -8.81 -1.51 12.03
CA PRO A 79 -9.71 -2.66 11.94
C PRO A 79 -10.71 -2.57 10.79
#